data_7d7a1d6390c3e9ca3cb2a117d562cc7d
#
_entry.id   7d7a1d6390c3e9ca3cb2a117d562cc7d
#
_cell.length_a   1.000
_cell.length_b   1.000
_cell.length_c   1.000
_cell.angle_alpha   90.00
_cell.angle_beta   90.00
_cell.angle_gamma   90.00
#
_symmetry.space_group_name_H-M   'P 1'
#
loop_
_entity.id
_entity.type
_entity.pdbx_description
1 polymer ?
#
loop_
_entity_poly.entity_id
_entity_poly.type
_entity_poly.pdbx_seq_one_letter_code
_entity_poly.pdbx_strand_id
1 'polypeptide(L)'
;MAQEIEVKFPLRDRHEMTRKLHELGAQRLYPETFEDNIVLDRRGELRTKGALLRVRKFGKYSLATYKGPMSIEVGGIKTREEVQTGVESFELAIQLFDSLGFKPVFRYQKYREVWRFRDVEVVLDRTPIGEYFEIEGPMDLIKSVAGELGMNFEQAIRLTYADLYRQARRTRADLPEHMVFPADQL
;
A
#
# COMPACT_ATOMS: atom_id res chain seq x y z
N MET A 1 0.11 -1.48 -20.42
CA MET A 1 0.08 -1.91 -19.01
C MET A 1 0.72 -0.79 -18.21
N ALA A 2 0.06 -0.34 -17.15
CA ALA A 2 0.58 0.75 -16.32
C ALA A 2 1.75 0.23 -15.47
N GLN A 3 2.86 0.94 -15.48
CA GLN A 3 3.98 0.70 -14.57
C GLN A 3 3.73 1.53 -13.31
N GLU A 4 3.66 0.87 -12.17
CA GLU A 4 3.49 1.50 -10.87
C GLU A 4 4.86 1.80 -10.26
N ILE A 5 5.12 3.05 -9.96
CA ILE A 5 6.30 3.51 -9.21
C ILE A 5 5.77 4.19 -7.95
N GLU A 6 6.11 3.64 -6.80
CA GLU A 6 5.77 4.23 -5.51
C GLU A 6 7.02 4.41 -4.63
N VAL A 7 7.02 5.44 -3.83
CA VAL A 7 8.04 5.69 -2.81
C VAL A 7 7.35 5.99 -1.48
N LYS A 8 7.80 5.32 -0.42
CA LYS A 8 7.24 5.41 0.93
C LYS A 8 8.17 6.16 1.87
N PHE A 9 7.60 6.94 2.79
CA PHE A 9 8.31 7.63 3.86
C PHE A 9 7.60 7.43 5.21
N PRO A 10 8.31 7.51 6.33
CA PRO A 10 7.66 7.58 7.63
C PRO A 10 6.93 8.92 7.76
N LEU A 11 5.70 8.90 8.27
CA LEU A 11 4.92 10.09 8.57
C LEU A 11 5.04 10.41 10.06
N ARG A 12 5.65 11.55 10.39
CA ARG A 12 5.87 11.96 11.78
C ARG A 12 4.74 12.85 12.32
N ASP A 13 4.21 13.70 11.46
CA ASP A 13 3.13 14.62 11.79
C ASP A 13 2.12 14.67 10.63
N ARG A 14 0.98 14.02 10.83
CA ARG A 14 -0.09 13.97 9.86
C ARG A 14 -0.74 15.33 9.65
N HIS A 15 -0.89 16.14 10.71
CA HIS A 15 -1.53 17.45 10.61
C HIS A 15 -0.65 18.41 9.81
N GLU A 16 0.65 18.41 10.06
CA GLU A 16 1.60 19.21 9.27
C GLU A 16 1.59 18.78 7.79
N MET A 17 1.61 17.48 7.51
CA MET A 17 1.57 16.97 6.13
C MET A 17 0.28 17.37 5.42
N THR A 18 -0.87 17.20 6.07
CA THR A 18 -2.18 17.59 5.52
C THR A 18 -2.21 19.10 5.23
N ARG A 19 -1.69 19.94 6.14
CA ARG A 19 -1.58 21.39 5.94
C ARG A 19 -0.72 21.70 4.71
N LYS A 20 0.46 21.09 4.57
CA LYS A 20 1.34 21.29 3.41
C LYS A 20 0.66 20.88 2.10
N LEU A 21 -0.05 19.76 2.08
CA LEU A 21 -0.81 19.33 0.89
C LEU A 21 -1.85 20.37 0.49
N HIS A 22 -2.59 20.93 1.44
CA HIS A 22 -3.53 22.02 1.18
C HIS A 22 -2.84 23.29 0.65
N GLU A 23 -1.73 23.72 1.27
CA GLU A 23 -0.96 24.89 0.86
C GLU A 23 -0.39 24.74 -0.56
N LEU A 24 -0.02 23.53 -0.97
CA LEU A 24 0.41 23.21 -2.32
C LEU A 24 -0.75 23.10 -3.33
N GLY A 25 -2.00 23.19 -2.87
CA GLY A 25 -3.18 23.07 -3.72
C GLY A 25 -3.52 21.62 -4.12
N ALA A 26 -3.04 20.64 -3.37
CA ALA A 26 -3.41 19.25 -3.59
C ALA A 26 -4.92 19.02 -3.35
N GLN A 27 -5.52 18.18 -4.18
CA GLN A 27 -6.93 17.80 -4.05
C GLN A 27 -7.07 16.51 -3.25
N ARG A 28 -7.82 16.55 -2.16
CA ARG A 28 -8.18 15.34 -1.43
C ARG A 28 -9.24 14.55 -2.19
N LEU A 29 -8.89 13.35 -2.64
CA LEU A 29 -9.80 12.45 -3.37
C LEU A 29 -10.64 11.61 -2.42
N TYR A 30 -10.02 11.07 -1.37
CA TYR A 30 -10.70 10.27 -0.35
C TYR A 30 -10.25 10.73 1.04
N PRO A 31 -11.18 10.95 1.98
CA PRO A 31 -10.84 11.17 3.39
C PRO A 31 -10.26 9.88 3.99
N GLU A 32 -9.77 9.96 5.22
CA GLU A 32 -9.25 8.77 5.92
C GLU A 32 -10.32 7.67 5.92
N THR A 33 -10.05 6.60 5.20
CA THR A 33 -10.96 5.50 4.91
C THR A 33 -10.31 4.18 5.31
N PHE A 34 -11.07 3.33 5.99
CA PHE A 34 -10.59 2.01 6.38
C PHE A 34 -10.36 1.13 5.15
N GLU A 35 -9.20 0.48 5.13
CA GLU A 35 -8.78 -0.44 4.10
C GLU A 35 -8.41 -1.79 4.73
N ASP A 36 -9.02 -2.87 4.24
CA ASP A 36 -8.76 -4.25 4.64
C ASP A 36 -8.27 -5.05 3.43
N ASN A 37 -7.16 -5.73 3.58
CA ASN A 37 -6.51 -6.45 2.49
C ASN A 37 -6.24 -7.90 2.88
N ILE A 38 -6.61 -8.83 2.00
CA ILE A 38 -6.26 -10.23 2.08
C ILE A 38 -5.31 -10.56 0.94
N VAL A 39 -4.11 -10.99 1.29
CA VAL A 39 -3.14 -11.54 0.35
C VAL A 39 -3.37 -13.04 0.24
N LEU A 40 -3.46 -13.53 -0.97
CA LEU A 40 -3.73 -14.92 -1.30
C LEU A 40 -2.54 -15.53 -2.03
N ASP A 41 -2.26 -16.80 -1.73
CA ASP A 41 -1.22 -17.55 -2.42
C ASP A 41 -1.65 -19.02 -2.55
N ARG A 42 -1.11 -19.71 -3.53
CA ARG A 42 -1.29 -21.14 -3.73
C ARG A 42 0.04 -21.85 -3.50
N ARG A 43 0.21 -22.44 -2.32
CA ARG A 43 1.44 -23.19 -1.93
C ARG A 43 2.75 -22.41 -2.07
N GLY A 44 2.70 -21.08 -1.95
CA GLY A 44 3.87 -20.20 -2.10
C GLY A 44 4.29 -19.90 -3.54
N GLU A 45 3.49 -20.29 -4.53
CA GLU A 45 3.81 -20.11 -5.96
C GLU A 45 4.00 -18.64 -6.35
N LEU A 46 3.08 -17.78 -5.90
CA LEU A 46 3.15 -16.34 -6.21
C LEU A 46 4.34 -15.70 -5.49
N ARG A 47 4.50 -16.00 -4.21
CA ARG A 47 5.62 -15.48 -3.42
C ARG A 47 6.96 -15.88 -4.00
N THR A 48 7.12 -17.12 -4.43
CA THR A 48 8.37 -17.62 -5.04
C THR A 48 8.70 -16.88 -6.34
N LYS A 49 7.67 -16.48 -7.10
CA LYS A 49 7.81 -15.69 -8.34
C LYS A 49 7.95 -14.18 -8.08
N GLY A 50 7.86 -13.72 -6.83
CA GLY A 50 7.81 -12.29 -6.51
C GLY A 50 6.50 -11.62 -6.94
N ALA A 51 5.45 -12.41 -7.19
CA ALA A 51 4.12 -11.93 -7.54
C ALA A 51 3.20 -11.89 -6.32
N LEU A 52 2.04 -11.23 -6.45
CA LEU A 52 1.05 -11.07 -5.39
C LEU A 52 -0.36 -11.10 -5.97
N LEU A 53 -1.26 -11.83 -5.31
CA LEU A 53 -2.71 -11.74 -5.50
C LEU A 53 -3.33 -11.16 -4.23
N ARG A 54 -4.14 -10.12 -4.36
CA ARG A 54 -4.77 -9.42 -3.25
C ARG A 54 -6.24 -9.15 -3.53
N VAL A 55 -7.08 -9.35 -2.53
CA VAL A 55 -8.42 -8.78 -2.50
C VAL A 55 -8.42 -7.66 -1.45
N ARG A 56 -8.93 -6.49 -1.83
CA ARG A 56 -8.96 -5.26 -1.02
C ARG A 56 -10.39 -4.81 -0.85
N LYS A 57 -10.74 -4.40 0.37
CA LYS A 57 -11.93 -3.59 0.67
C LYS A 57 -11.47 -2.20 1.07
N PHE A 58 -11.93 -1.18 0.37
CA PHE A 58 -11.64 0.22 0.63
C PHE A 58 -12.96 1.00 0.71
N GLY A 59 -13.38 1.30 1.92
CA GLY A 59 -14.73 1.83 2.17
C GLY A 59 -15.79 0.91 1.58
N LYS A 60 -16.55 1.40 0.59
CA LYS A 60 -17.60 0.64 -0.12
C LYS A 60 -17.09 -0.15 -1.34
N TYR A 61 -15.85 0.06 -1.76
CA TYR A 61 -15.30 -0.58 -2.96
C TYR A 61 -14.55 -1.85 -2.60
N SER A 62 -14.66 -2.85 -3.46
CA SER A 62 -13.88 -4.07 -3.37
C SER A 62 -13.13 -4.30 -4.68
N LEU A 63 -11.87 -4.68 -4.58
CA LEU A 63 -10.95 -4.80 -5.71
C LEU A 63 -10.18 -6.11 -5.61
N ALA A 64 -10.02 -6.79 -6.75
CA ALA A 64 -9.06 -7.88 -6.90
C ALA A 64 -7.86 -7.36 -7.71
N THR A 65 -6.65 -7.58 -7.20
CA THR A 65 -5.42 -7.08 -7.79
C THR A 65 -4.42 -8.22 -7.92
N TYR A 66 -3.91 -8.44 -9.12
CA TYR A 66 -2.69 -9.22 -9.35
C TYR A 66 -1.55 -8.28 -9.63
N LYS A 67 -0.43 -8.46 -8.91
CA LYS A 67 0.82 -7.77 -9.18
C LYS A 67 1.85 -8.81 -9.59
N GLY A 68 2.41 -8.65 -10.78
CA GLY A 68 3.43 -9.52 -11.35
C GLY A 68 4.77 -9.47 -10.60
N PRO A 69 5.76 -10.25 -11.03
CA PRO A 69 7.12 -10.16 -10.52
C PRO A 69 7.69 -8.75 -10.70
N MET A 70 8.49 -8.33 -9.73
CA MET A 70 9.18 -7.04 -9.82
C MET A 70 10.34 -7.15 -10.81
N SER A 71 10.40 -6.24 -11.77
CA SER A 71 11.52 -6.04 -12.69
C SER A 71 12.36 -4.84 -12.23
N ILE A 72 13.65 -4.87 -12.48
CA ILE A 72 14.56 -3.73 -12.27
C ILE A 72 14.99 -3.27 -13.64
N GLU A 73 14.58 -2.05 -14.01
CA GLU A 73 15.01 -1.42 -15.27
C GLU A 73 16.33 -0.68 -15.12
N VAL A 74 16.88 -0.24 -16.26
CA VAL A 74 18.09 0.59 -16.30
C VAL A 74 17.87 1.84 -15.44
N GLY A 75 18.79 2.11 -14.50
CA GLY A 75 18.64 3.20 -13.52
C GLY A 75 18.06 2.78 -12.16
N GLY A 76 17.81 1.46 -11.93
CA GLY A 76 17.36 0.94 -10.64
C GLY A 76 15.87 1.17 -10.36
N ILE A 77 15.09 1.57 -11.37
CA ILE A 77 13.64 1.75 -11.26
C ILE A 77 12.99 0.37 -11.16
N LYS A 78 12.22 0.17 -10.09
CA LYS A 78 11.43 -1.05 -9.91
C LYS A 78 10.09 -0.88 -10.59
N THR A 79 9.80 -1.76 -11.53
CA THR A 79 8.53 -1.80 -12.26
C THR A 79 7.90 -3.17 -12.13
N ARG A 80 6.60 -3.25 -12.19
CA ARG A 80 5.87 -4.52 -12.29
C ARG A 80 4.53 -4.35 -12.97
N GLU A 81 4.08 -5.42 -13.57
CA GLU A 81 2.74 -5.49 -14.12
C GLU A 81 1.71 -5.45 -13.00
N GLU A 82 0.66 -4.64 -13.18
CA GLU A 82 -0.51 -4.65 -12.32
C GLU A 82 -1.77 -4.84 -13.16
N VAL A 83 -2.60 -5.81 -12.73
CA VAL A 83 -3.95 -6.03 -13.27
C VAL A 83 -4.91 -5.91 -12.11
N GLN A 84 -5.82 -4.93 -12.16
CA GLN A 84 -6.80 -4.67 -11.12
C GLN A 84 -8.21 -4.59 -11.71
N THR A 85 -9.18 -5.14 -10.98
CA THR A 85 -10.59 -5.05 -11.35
C THR A 85 -11.45 -4.88 -10.11
N GLY A 86 -12.59 -4.18 -10.27
CA GLY A 86 -13.63 -4.15 -9.26
C GLY A 86 -14.29 -5.51 -9.11
N VAL A 87 -14.65 -5.84 -7.87
CA VAL A 87 -15.47 -7.02 -7.55
C VAL A 87 -16.67 -6.59 -6.71
N GLU A 88 -17.80 -7.25 -6.90
CA GLU A 88 -19.05 -6.88 -6.21
C GLU A 88 -18.98 -7.16 -4.71
N SER A 89 -18.36 -8.27 -4.30
CA SER A 89 -18.23 -8.66 -2.90
C SER A 89 -16.80 -9.06 -2.57
N PHE A 90 -16.27 -8.49 -1.49
CA PHE A 90 -14.98 -8.83 -0.92
C PHE A 90 -14.93 -10.30 -0.51
N GLU A 91 -15.96 -10.77 0.18
CA GLU A 91 -16.05 -12.14 0.70
C GLU A 91 -16.19 -13.18 -0.42
N LEU A 92 -17.05 -12.90 -1.42
CA LEU A 92 -17.23 -13.81 -2.55
C LEU A 92 -15.98 -13.89 -3.43
N ALA A 93 -15.25 -12.79 -3.60
CA ALA A 93 -13.98 -12.82 -4.33
C ALA A 93 -12.95 -13.71 -3.63
N ILE A 94 -12.85 -13.64 -2.28
CA ILE A 94 -11.97 -14.52 -1.50
C ILE A 94 -12.40 -15.98 -1.66
N GLN A 95 -13.70 -16.28 -1.56
CA GLN A 95 -14.23 -17.65 -1.74
C GLN A 95 -13.95 -18.20 -3.14
N LEU A 96 -14.09 -17.36 -4.16
CA LEU A 96 -13.78 -17.75 -5.54
C LEU A 96 -12.31 -18.15 -5.69
N PHE A 97 -11.39 -17.31 -5.20
CA PHE A 97 -9.96 -17.61 -5.25
C PHE A 97 -9.60 -18.82 -4.37
N ASP A 98 -10.25 -18.98 -3.22
CA ASP A 98 -10.10 -20.15 -2.35
C ASP A 98 -10.49 -21.44 -3.08
N SER A 99 -11.58 -21.43 -3.84
CA SER A 99 -12.03 -22.55 -4.68
C SER A 99 -11.04 -22.89 -5.80
N LEU A 100 -10.26 -21.90 -6.27
CA LEU A 100 -9.17 -22.08 -7.24
C LEU A 100 -7.85 -22.50 -6.58
N GLY A 101 -7.85 -22.74 -5.26
CA GLY A 101 -6.71 -23.19 -4.48
C GLY A 101 -5.80 -22.08 -3.93
N PHE A 102 -6.16 -20.81 -4.11
CA PHE A 102 -5.45 -19.68 -3.47
C PHE A 102 -6.00 -19.44 -2.06
N LYS A 103 -5.17 -19.61 -1.06
CA LYS A 103 -5.57 -19.48 0.34
C LYS A 103 -5.07 -18.14 0.92
N PRO A 104 -5.81 -17.53 1.88
CA PRO A 104 -5.31 -16.40 2.64
C PRO A 104 -3.98 -16.72 3.33
N VAL A 105 -2.95 -15.91 3.08
CA VAL A 105 -1.62 -16.08 3.67
C VAL A 105 -1.19 -14.88 4.51
N PHE A 106 -1.79 -13.71 4.28
CA PHE A 106 -1.54 -12.52 5.07
C PHE A 106 -2.73 -11.57 4.99
N ARG A 107 -3.14 -11.00 6.13
CA ARG A 107 -4.12 -9.93 6.20
C ARG A 107 -3.45 -8.69 6.74
N TYR A 108 -3.77 -7.52 6.15
CA TYR A 108 -3.33 -6.25 6.68
C TYR A 108 -4.39 -5.17 6.54
N GLN A 109 -4.44 -4.33 7.56
CA GLN A 109 -5.39 -3.24 7.67
C GLN A 109 -4.65 -1.92 7.79
N LYS A 110 -5.26 -0.87 7.29
CA LYS A 110 -4.82 0.51 7.48
C LYS A 110 -5.99 1.45 7.30
N TYR A 111 -5.83 2.66 7.77
CA TYR A 111 -6.65 3.78 7.36
C TYR A 111 -5.87 4.57 6.33
N ARG A 112 -6.46 4.83 5.18
CA ARG A 112 -5.83 5.49 4.03
C ARG A 112 -6.57 6.76 3.67
N GLU A 113 -5.85 7.87 3.56
CA GLU A 113 -6.30 9.12 3.00
C GLU A 113 -5.59 9.36 1.68
N VAL A 114 -6.31 9.78 0.63
CA VAL A 114 -5.78 9.87 -0.73
C VAL A 114 -5.88 11.28 -1.25
N TRP A 115 -4.76 11.79 -1.76
CA TRP A 115 -4.61 13.11 -2.34
C TRP A 115 -4.07 13.02 -3.77
N ARG A 116 -4.48 13.94 -4.63
CA ARG A 116 -3.87 14.15 -5.95
C ARG A 116 -3.17 15.50 -5.96
N PHE A 117 -1.93 15.49 -6.38
CA PHE A 117 -1.15 16.70 -6.60
C PHE A 117 -0.38 16.57 -7.89
N ARG A 118 -0.70 17.42 -8.89
CA ARG A 118 -0.22 17.26 -10.26
C ARG A 118 -0.56 15.85 -10.79
N ASP A 119 0.39 15.17 -11.42
CA ASP A 119 0.24 13.80 -11.93
C ASP A 119 0.78 12.75 -10.96
N VAL A 120 0.76 13.01 -9.65
CA VAL A 120 1.07 12.04 -8.61
C VAL A 120 -0.10 11.86 -7.64
N GLU A 121 -0.18 10.68 -7.09
CA GLU A 121 -1.03 10.38 -5.94
C GLU A 121 -0.18 10.39 -4.68
N VAL A 122 -0.64 11.10 -3.64
CA VAL A 122 -0.04 11.10 -2.31
C VAL A 122 -1.01 10.47 -1.35
N VAL A 123 -0.59 9.44 -0.65
CA VAL A 123 -1.42 8.73 0.33
C VAL A 123 -0.83 8.83 1.72
N LEU A 124 -1.70 9.07 2.70
CA LEU A 124 -1.34 9.06 4.12
C LEU A 124 -1.96 7.81 4.75
N ASP A 125 -1.09 6.91 5.19
CA ASP A 125 -1.49 5.63 5.76
C ASP A 125 -1.23 5.60 7.28
N ARG A 126 -2.27 5.27 8.06
CA ARG A 126 -2.18 4.88 9.46
C ARG A 126 -2.29 3.36 9.56
N THR A 127 -1.27 2.71 10.10
CA THR A 127 -1.17 1.26 10.22
C THR A 127 -0.98 0.83 11.67
N PRO A 128 -1.17 -0.46 12.03
CA PRO A 128 -0.88 -0.96 13.38
C PRO A 128 0.57 -0.80 13.85
N ILE A 129 1.50 -0.51 12.93
CA ILE A 129 2.93 -0.35 13.23
C ILE A 129 3.46 1.07 13.07
N GLY A 130 2.60 2.03 12.77
CA GLY A 130 2.96 3.42 12.61
C GLY A 130 2.30 4.09 11.42
N GLU A 131 2.65 5.35 11.21
CA GLU A 131 2.13 6.15 10.11
C GLU A 131 3.17 6.34 9.01
N TYR A 132 2.69 6.28 7.78
CA TYR A 132 3.51 6.41 6.57
C TYR A 132 2.80 7.27 5.56
N PHE A 133 3.55 7.82 4.61
CA PHE A 133 2.96 8.31 3.38
C PHE A 133 3.70 7.77 2.17
N GLU A 134 2.99 7.65 1.08
CA GLU A 134 3.48 7.15 -0.20
C GLU A 134 3.25 8.22 -1.26
N ILE A 135 4.15 8.31 -2.23
CA ILE A 135 3.97 9.09 -3.44
C ILE A 135 4.06 8.13 -4.62
N GLU A 136 3.02 8.07 -5.43
CA GLU A 136 2.91 7.21 -6.60
C GLU A 136 2.78 8.06 -7.86
N GLY A 137 3.56 7.73 -8.91
CA GLY A 137 3.52 8.41 -10.19
C GLY A 137 4.85 8.34 -10.95
N PRO A 138 5.08 9.25 -11.91
CA PRO A 138 6.36 9.36 -12.62
C PRO A 138 7.51 9.71 -11.67
N MET A 139 8.66 9.03 -11.80
CA MET A 139 9.79 9.16 -10.86
C MET A 139 10.27 10.59 -10.67
N ASP A 140 10.35 11.38 -11.73
CA ASP A 140 10.81 12.77 -11.65
C ASP A 140 9.84 13.63 -10.84
N LEU A 141 8.54 13.41 -11.00
CA LEU A 141 7.51 14.09 -10.23
C LEU A 141 7.51 13.61 -8.76
N ILE A 142 7.72 12.33 -8.50
CA ILE A 142 7.85 11.80 -7.13
C ILE A 142 8.99 12.52 -6.40
N LYS A 143 10.16 12.68 -7.03
CA LYS A 143 11.31 13.38 -6.43
C LYS A 143 11.01 14.86 -6.16
N SER A 144 10.40 15.54 -7.14
CA SER A 144 10.01 16.95 -7.00
C SER A 144 9.03 17.14 -5.84
N VAL A 145 7.95 16.36 -5.83
CA VAL A 145 6.90 16.44 -4.81
C VAL A 145 7.42 16.07 -3.43
N ALA A 146 8.27 15.04 -3.31
CA ALA A 146 8.91 14.70 -2.04
C ALA A 146 9.73 15.88 -1.50
N GLY A 147 10.50 16.58 -2.35
CA GLY A 147 11.25 17.77 -1.97
C GLY A 147 10.35 18.92 -1.51
N GLU A 148 9.25 19.20 -2.21
CA GLU A 148 8.27 20.24 -1.84
C GLU A 148 7.57 19.92 -0.52
N LEU A 149 7.33 18.65 -0.22
CA LEU A 149 6.80 18.18 1.07
C LEU A 149 7.87 18.18 2.19
N GLY A 150 9.13 18.51 1.87
CA GLY A 150 10.23 18.59 2.82
C GLY A 150 10.85 17.24 3.17
N MET A 151 10.75 16.26 2.27
CA MET A 151 11.30 14.92 2.48
C MET A 151 12.67 14.74 1.85
N ASN A 152 13.57 14.11 2.60
CA ASN A 152 14.83 13.65 2.05
C ASN A 152 14.62 12.28 1.37
N PHE A 153 14.82 12.24 0.06
CA PHE A 153 14.63 11.03 -0.74
C PHE A 153 15.53 9.86 -0.32
N GLU A 154 16.67 10.14 0.31
CA GLU A 154 17.55 9.12 0.89
C GLU A 154 16.90 8.35 2.06
N GLN A 155 15.90 8.97 2.71
CA GLN A 155 15.13 8.34 3.79
C GLN A 155 13.96 7.51 3.29
N ALA A 156 13.83 7.36 1.98
CA ALA A 156 12.76 6.58 1.38
C ALA A 156 12.82 5.12 1.79
N ILE A 157 11.68 4.59 2.22
CA ILE A 157 11.50 3.20 2.62
C ILE A 157 11.23 2.37 1.38
N ARG A 158 12.08 1.39 1.09
CA ARG A 158 11.94 0.48 -0.06
C ARG A 158 11.21 -0.82 0.27
N LEU A 159 10.69 -0.92 1.49
CA LEU A 159 10.04 -2.12 2.01
C LEU A 159 8.52 -2.04 1.81
N THR A 160 7.91 -3.19 1.55
CA THR A 160 6.44 -3.32 1.57
C THR A 160 5.93 -3.28 3.03
N TYR A 161 4.63 -3.05 3.23
CA TYR A 161 4.02 -3.14 4.57
C TYR A 161 4.20 -4.52 5.20
N ALA A 162 4.16 -5.59 4.40
CA ALA A 162 4.43 -6.93 4.88
C ALA A 162 5.87 -7.10 5.36
N ASP A 163 6.85 -6.45 4.69
CA ASP A 163 8.26 -6.47 5.12
C ASP A 163 8.46 -5.66 6.40
N LEU A 164 7.90 -4.46 6.46
CA LEU A 164 7.93 -3.61 7.66
C LEU A 164 7.32 -4.34 8.86
N TYR A 165 6.18 -5.00 8.65
CA TYR A 165 5.52 -5.76 9.70
C TYR A 165 6.35 -6.94 10.16
N ARG A 166 6.96 -7.69 9.23
CA ARG A 166 7.88 -8.77 9.57
C ARG A 166 9.10 -8.29 10.38
N GLN A 167 9.63 -7.11 10.06
CA GLN A 167 10.70 -6.50 10.87
C GLN A 167 10.20 -6.09 12.26
N ALA A 168 9.06 -5.44 12.35
CA ALA A 168 8.48 -5.04 13.64
C ALA A 168 8.24 -6.25 14.56
N ARG A 169 7.74 -7.37 14.01
CA ARG A 169 7.52 -8.61 14.79
C ARG A 169 8.80 -9.25 15.34
N ARG A 170 9.98 -8.95 14.79
CA ARG A 170 11.25 -9.44 15.34
C ARG A 170 11.61 -8.80 16.68
N THR A 171 11.15 -7.57 16.91
CA THR A 171 11.42 -6.79 18.12
C THR A 171 10.22 -6.65 19.05
N ARG A 172 9.02 -6.91 18.53
CA ARG A 172 7.73 -6.81 19.24
C ARG A 172 7.00 -8.15 19.16
N ALA A 173 7.26 -9.02 20.13
CA ALA A 173 6.64 -10.35 20.20
C ALA A 173 5.13 -10.33 20.48
N ASP A 174 4.60 -9.20 20.94
CA ASP A 174 3.18 -8.94 21.18
C ASP A 174 2.35 -8.79 19.89
N LEU A 175 3.00 -8.53 18.74
CA LEU A 175 2.30 -8.33 17.49
C LEU A 175 1.72 -9.65 16.94
N PRO A 176 0.43 -9.67 16.53
CA PRO A 176 -0.22 -10.86 15.98
C PRO A 176 0.41 -11.33 14.66
N GLU A 177 -0.05 -12.45 14.12
CA GLU A 177 0.43 -12.97 12.82
C GLU A 177 0.12 -12.01 11.67
N HIS A 178 -1.04 -11.37 11.71
CA HIS A 178 -1.55 -10.44 10.71
C HIS A 178 -1.42 -9.00 11.18
N MET A 179 -1.17 -8.08 10.24
CA MET A 179 -1.10 -6.64 10.53
C MET A 179 -2.51 -6.04 10.62
N VAL A 180 -3.20 -6.30 11.68
CA VAL A 180 -4.57 -5.84 11.92
C VAL A 180 -4.63 -4.96 13.15
N PHE A 181 -5.56 -4.00 13.15
CA PHE A 181 -5.82 -3.21 14.34
C PHE A 181 -6.46 -4.07 15.43
N PRO A 182 -6.16 -3.81 16.71
CA PRO A 182 -6.94 -4.33 17.81
C PRO A 182 -8.42 -3.98 17.68
N ALA A 183 -9.31 -4.83 18.18
CA ALA A 183 -10.77 -4.65 17.98
C ALA A 183 -11.32 -3.34 18.59
N ASP A 184 -10.66 -2.79 19.59
CA ASP A 184 -10.98 -1.51 20.24
C ASP A 184 -10.51 -0.27 19.45
N GLN A 185 -9.80 -0.46 18.33
CA GLN A 185 -9.29 0.62 17.46
C GLN A 185 -9.95 0.62 16.06
N LEU A 186 -10.98 -0.20 15.85
CA LEU A 186 -11.73 -0.31 14.58
C LEU A 186 -12.98 0.57 14.57
#